data_1001f1822a3f05828613f865fd39e44c
#
_entry.id   1001f1822a3f05828613f865fd39e44c
#
_cell.length_a   1.000
_cell.length_b   1.000
_cell.length_c   1.000
_cell.angle_alpha   90.00
_cell.angle_beta   90.00
_cell.angle_gamma   90.00
#
_symmetry.space_group_name_H-M   'P 1'
#
loop_
_entity.id
_entity.type
_entity.pdbx_description
1 polymer ?
#
loop_
_entity_poly.entity_id
_entity_poly.type
_entity_poly.pdbx_seq_one_letter_code
_entity_poly.pdbx_strand_id
1 'polypeptide(L)'
;MNKELTPKEQKFAELCVSLGNQTEAYRQAYNVSNKDAEWLTSKASHIAAKDNVRATIQNLKGEVSIQHGIDRAFILKGYLEIISDADYTFQLGADNTLSKEDKQAFYRVMNQTKNTDKLRALESIAKMMGLNEPEVVEHNHTVKTYKTNWG
;
A
#
# COMPACT_ATOMS: atom_id res chain seq x y z
N MET A 1 23.61 -10.47 -15.85
CA MET A 1 24.49 -9.67 -14.99
C MET A 1 23.63 -8.59 -14.32
N ASN A 2 23.39 -8.70 -13.00
CA ASN A 2 22.72 -7.62 -12.27
C ASN A 2 23.67 -6.42 -12.23
N LYS A 3 23.30 -5.36 -12.95
CA LYS A 3 24.03 -4.11 -12.94
C LYS A 3 23.85 -3.46 -11.55
N GLU A 4 24.95 -3.19 -10.87
CA GLU A 4 24.89 -2.48 -9.58
C GLU A 4 24.16 -1.13 -9.74
N LEU A 5 23.45 -0.74 -8.68
CA LEU A 5 22.76 0.56 -8.64
C LEU A 5 23.78 1.69 -8.56
N THR A 6 23.54 2.74 -9.31
CA THR A 6 24.28 3.99 -9.10
C THR A 6 23.87 4.62 -7.75
N PRO A 7 24.72 5.47 -7.12
CA PRO A 7 24.36 6.14 -5.88
C PRO A 7 23.04 6.93 -5.94
N LYS A 8 22.71 7.49 -7.11
CA LYS A 8 21.43 8.20 -7.31
C LYS A 8 20.25 7.24 -7.42
N GLU A 9 20.42 6.07 -8.05
CA GLU A 9 19.38 5.05 -8.13
C GLU A 9 19.12 4.43 -6.76
N GLN A 10 20.17 4.19 -5.97
CA GLN A 10 20.04 3.71 -4.60
C GLN A 10 19.25 4.72 -3.75
N LYS A 11 19.65 5.99 -3.76
CA LYS A 11 18.93 7.06 -3.05
C LYS A 11 17.48 7.21 -3.52
N PHE A 12 17.22 7.05 -4.82
CA PHE A 12 15.87 7.07 -5.37
C PHE A 12 15.03 5.93 -4.81
N ALA A 13 15.56 4.70 -4.75
CA ALA A 13 14.85 3.55 -4.21
C ALA A 13 14.48 3.74 -2.73
N GLU A 14 15.42 4.23 -1.92
CA GLU A 14 15.19 4.54 -0.49
C GLU A 14 14.11 5.62 -0.31
N LEU A 15 14.17 6.69 -1.11
CA LEU A 15 13.18 7.77 -1.08
C LEU A 15 11.80 7.31 -1.59
N CYS A 16 11.73 6.38 -2.54
CA CYS A 16 10.46 5.79 -2.98
C CYS A 16 9.74 5.08 -1.84
N VAL A 17 10.48 4.39 -0.98
CA VAL A 17 9.91 3.69 0.17
C VAL A 17 9.54 4.66 1.29
N SER A 18 10.41 5.61 1.62
CA SER A 18 10.19 6.53 2.74
C SER A 18 9.11 7.59 2.45
N LEU A 19 9.02 8.08 1.21
CA LEU A 19 8.05 9.12 0.83
C LEU A 19 6.74 8.55 0.25
N GLY A 20 6.74 7.29 -0.22
CA GLY A 20 5.60 6.71 -0.94
C GLY A 20 5.23 7.42 -2.26
N ASN A 21 6.11 8.29 -2.77
CA ASN A 21 5.89 9.11 -3.95
C ASN A 21 7.12 9.10 -4.86
N GLN A 22 7.02 8.41 -6.00
CA GLN A 22 8.13 8.25 -6.95
C GLN A 22 8.59 9.57 -7.59
N THR A 23 7.66 10.48 -7.88
CA THR A 23 7.98 11.77 -8.50
C THR A 23 8.81 12.63 -7.56
N GLU A 24 8.40 12.70 -6.30
CA GLU A 24 9.15 13.43 -5.27
C GLU A 24 10.49 12.77 -4.96
N ALA A 25 10.52 11.44 -4.87
CA ALA A 25 11.74 10.66 -4.70
C ALA A 25 12.76 10.96 -5.83
N TYR A 26 12.28 11.01 -7.08
CA TYR A 26 13.14 11.37 -8.22
C TYR A 26 13.67 12.79 -8.10
N ARG A 27 12.80 13.74 -7.77
CA ARG A 27 13.17 15.13 -7.61
C ARG A 27 14.32 15.30 -6.61
N GLN A 28 14.22 14.64 -5.46
CA GLN A 28 15.23 14.72 -4.40
C GLN A 28 16.51 13.93 -4.73
N ALA A 29 16.39 12.71 -5.26
CA ALA A 29 17.55 11.85 -5.57
C ALA A 29 18.44 12.45 -6.66
N TYR A 30 17.81 13.09 -7.66
CA TYR A 30 18.49 13.67 -8.81
C TYR A 30 18.71 15.19 -8.71
N ASN A 31 18.24 15.79 -7.62
CA ASN A 31 18.38 17.24 -7.33
C ASN A 31 17.80 18.12 -8.46
N VAL A 32 16.57 17.82 -8.88
CA VAL A 32 15.89 18.51 -9.98
C VAL A 32 14.83 19.46 -9.43
N SER A 33 15.01 20.77 -9.59
CA SER A 33 14.13 21.81 -9.03
C SER A 33 13.20 22.47 -10.05
N ASN A 34 13.58 22.56 -11.33
CA ASN A 34 12.91 23.43 -12.31
C ASN A 34 12.33 22.64 -13.51
N LYS A 35 11.62 21.55 -13.24
CA LYS A 35 10.92 20.76 -14.29
C LYS A 35 9.45 20.62 -13.95
N ASP A 36 8.63 20.56 -14.99
CA ASP A 36 7.20 20.33 -14.83
C ASP A 36 6.89 18.94 -14.23
N ALA A 37 5.70 18.80 -13.67
CA ALA A 37 5.29 17.59 -12.98
C ALA A 37 5.20 16.38 -13.92
N GLU A 38 4.81 16.57 -15.18
CA GLU A 38 4.67 15.51 -16.16
C GLU A 38 6.04 14.93 -16.54
N TRP A 39 7.02 15.80 -16.81
CA TRP A 39 8.39 15.38 -17.08
C TRP A 39 8.99 14.61 -15.91
N LEU A 40 8.81 15.12 -14.68
CA LEU A 40 9.30 14.47 -13.45
C LEU A 40 8.68 13.08 -13.27
N THR A 41 7.35 12.96 -13.46
CA THR A 41 6.62 11.69 -13.36
C THR A 41 7.10 10.68 -14.40
N SER A 42 7.29 11.11 -15.65
CA SER A 42 7.83 10.27 -16.72
C SER A 42 9.23 9.74 -16.39
N LYS A 43 10.11 10.61 -15.89
CA LYS A 43 11.48 10.20 -15.51
C LYS A 43 11.50 9.29 -14.30
N ALA A 44 10.70 9.58 -13.27
CA ALA A 44 10.56 8.74 -12.10
C ALA A 44 10.09 7.32 -12.48
N SER A 45 9.05 7.22 -13.30
CA SER A 45 8.52 5.94 -13.79
C SER A 45 9.56 5.17 -14.60
N HIS A 46 10.32 5.85 -15.45
CA HIS A 46 11.39 5.20 -16.22
C HIS A 46 12.51 4.62 -15.34
N ILE A 47 12.92 5.33 -14.29
CA ILE A 47 13.92 4.81 -13.35
C ILE A 47 13.34 3.67 -12.51
N ALA A 48 12.11 3.81 -12.00
CA ALA A 48 11.45 2.79 -11.21
C ALA A 48 11.21 1.47 -11.99
N ALA A 49 11.06 1.55 -13.31
CA ALA A 49 10.88 0.40 -14.19
C ALA A 49 12.16 -0.43 -14.44
N LYS A 50 13.34 0.09 -14.11
CA LYS A 50 14.58 -0.68 -14.22
C LYS A 50 14.55 -1.86 -13.24
N ASP A 51 14.89 -3.06 -13.73
CA ASP A 51 14.77 -4.30 -12.96
C ASP A 51 15.52 -4.26 -11.62
N ASN A 52 16.77 -3.76 -11.63
CA ASN A 52 17.58 -3.62 -10.42
C ASN A 52 17.00 -2.61 -9.42
N VAL A 53 16.46 -1.48 -9.89
CA VAL A 53 15.83 -0.46 -9.05
C VAL A 53 14.53 -0.99 -8.45
N ARG A 54 13.69 -1.63 -9.29
CA ARG A 54 12.43 -2.25 -8.87
C ARG A 54 12.65 -3.31 -7.80
N ALA A 55 13.61 -4.22 -8.02
CA ALA A 55 13.97 -5.24 -7.05
C ALA A 55 14.43 -4.63 -5.71
N THR A 56 15.24 -3.58 -5.75
CA THR A 56 15.69 -2.89 -4.53
C THR A 56 14.53 -2.24 -3.79
N ILE A 57 13.62 -1.56 -4.50
CA ILE A 57 12.41 -0.98 -3.88
C ILE A 57 11.56 -2.07 -3.21
N GLN A 58 11.37 -3.23 -3.87
CA GLN A 58 10.62 -4.35 -3.30
C GLN A 58 11.29 -4.92 -2.06
N ASN A 59 12.60 -5.11 -2.06
CA ASN A 59 13.35 -5.59 -0.91
C ASN A 59 13.23 -4.63 0.28
N LEU A 60 13.44 -3.32 0.05
CA LEU A 60 13.30 -2.29 1.09
C LEU A 60 11.87 -2.24 1.67
N LYS A 61 10.83 -2.36 0.83
CA LYS A 61 9.44 -2.48 1.29
C LYS A 61 9.24 -3.72 2.17
N GLY A 62 9.82 -4.86 1.76
CA GLY A 62 9.78 -6.10 2.54
C GLY A 62 10.44 -5.95 3.90
N GLU A 63 11.61 -5.31 3.97
CA GLU A 63 12.30 -5.03 5.23
C GLU A 63 11.47 -4.16 6.18
N VAL A 64 10.87 -3.07 5.66
CA VAL A 64 9.96 -2.20 6.44
C VAL A 64 8.72 -2.98 6.90
N SER A 65 8.15 -3.82 6.03
CA SER A 65 7.01 -4.68 6.36
C SER A 65 7.33 -5.62 7.54
N ILE A 66 8.45 -6.30 7.47
CA ILE A 66 8.90 -7.22 8.53
C ILE A 66 9.19 -6.45 9.82
N GLN A 67 9.91 -5.33 9.74
CA GLN A 67 10.30 -4.52 10.90
C GLN A 67 9.09 -3.99 11.68
N HIS A 68 8.03 -3.60 10.99
CA HIS A 68 6.84 -2.99 11.58
C HIS A 68 5.62 -3.93 11.64
N GLY A 69 5.75 -5.18 11.19
CA GLY A 69 4.64 -6.14 11.13
C GLY A 69 3.50 -5.68 10.22
N ILE A 70 3.82 -4.91 9.18
CA ILE A 70 2.83 -4.38 8.22
C ILE A 70 2.71 -5.37 7.06
N ASP A 71 1.72 -6.22 7.13
CA ASP A 71 1.37 -7.18 6.09
C ASP A 71 -0.10 -7.06 5.70
N ARG A 72 -0.57 -7.94 4.82
CA ARG A 72 -1.98 -7.99 4.42
C ARG A 72 -2.91 -8.29 5.60
N ALA A 73 -2.45 -9.12 6.55
CA ALA A 73 -3.23 -9.46 7.73
C ALA A 73 -3.40 -8.24 8.65
N PHE A 74 -2.37 -7.42 8.81
CA PHE A 74 -2.45 -6.13 9.52
C PHE A 74 -3.50 -5.20 8.91
N ILE A 75 -3.49 -5.04 7.58
CA ILE A 75 -4.45 -4.19 6.86
C ILE A 75 -5.87 -4.75 7.00
N LEU A 76 -6.03 -6.07 6.80
CA LEU A 76 -7.33 -6.73 6.94
C LEU A 76 -7.89 -6.58 8.36
N LYS A 77 -7.05 -6.77 9.38
CA LYS A 77 -7.45 -6.57 10.78
C LYS A 77 -7.95 -5.14 11.02
N GLY A 78 -7.23 -4.14 10.51
CA GLY A 78 -7.65 -2.74 10.64
C GLY A 78 -9.00 -2.45 9.95
N TYR A 79 -9.27 -3.04 8.78
CA TYR A 79 -10.58 -2.92 8.13
C TYR A 79 -11.69 -3.61 8.93
N LEU A 80 -11.43 -4.81 9.47
CA LEU A 80 -12.40 -5.53 10.30
C LEU A 80 -12.73 -4.76 11.59
N GLU A 81 -11.75 -4.09 12.19
CA GLU A 81 -11.97 -3.20 13.35
C GLU A 81 -12.90 -2.03 12.98
N ILE A 82 -12.70 -1.39 11.82
CA ILE A 82 -13.58 -0.30 11.35
C ILE A 82 -15.01 -0.80 11.12
N ILE A 83 -15.17 -1.99 10.52
CA ILE A 83 -16.49 -2.60 10.30
C ILE A 83 -17.16 -2.92 11.63
N SER A 84 -16.44 -3.51 12.58
CA SER A 84 -16.95 -3.81 13.91
C SER A 84 -17.39 -2.56 14.67
N ASP A 85 -16.62 -1.47 14.60
CA ASP A 85 -16.96 -0.18 15.19
C ASP A 85 -18.26 0.37 14.58
N ALA A 86 -18.46 0.22 13.26
CA ALA A 86 -19.68 0.65 12.56
C ALA A 86 -20.91 -0.17 13.00
N ASP A 87 -20.78 -1.51 13.07
CA ASP A 87 -21.85 -2.41 13.50
C ASP A 87 -22.25 -2.13 14.96
N TYR A 88 -21.27 -1.93 15.83
CA TYR A 88 -21.52 -1.59 17.23
C TYR A 88 -22.25 -0.26 17.37
N THR A 89 -21.86 0.75 16.59
CA THR A 89 -22.51 2.06 16.55
C THR A 89 -23.97 1.94 16.09
N PHE A 90 -24.23 1.09 15.10
CA PHE A 90 -25.59 0.83 14.62
C PHE A 90 -26.45 0.15 15.70
N GLN A 91 -25.93 -0.90 16.34
CA GLN A 91 -26.63 -1.62 17.42
C GLN A 91 -26.94 -0.68 18.59
N LEU A 92 -26.02 0.18 18.98
CA LEU A 92 -26.20 1.16 20.04
C LEU A 92 -27.32 2.17 19.71
N GLY A 93 -27.39 2.59 18.43
CA GLY A 93 -28.46 3.46 17.95
C GLY A 93 -29.85 2.81 18.03
N ALA A 94 -29.92 1.51 17.76
CA ALA A 94 -31.16 0.72 17.82
C ALA A 94 -31.58 0.30 19.24
N ASP A 95 -30.68 0.39 20.24
CA ASP A 95 -30.99 0.01 21.62
C ASP A 95 -31.94 1.01 22.28
N ASN A 96 -33.17 0.56 22.56
CA ASN A 96 -34.22 1.36 23.16
C ASN A 96 -34.12 1.45 24.71
N THR A 97 -33.17 0.72 25.31
CA THR A 97 -32.95 0.74 26.80
C THR A 97 -32.03 1.90 27.20
N LEU A 98 -31.27 2.47 26.29
CA LEU A 98 -30.36 3.57 26.54
C LEU A 98 -31.05 4.93 26.40
N SER A 99 -30.74 5.84 27.31
CA SER A 99 -31.22 7.22 27.22
C SER A 99 -30.59 7.94 26.02
N LYS A 100 -31.22 9.03 25.56
CA LYS A 100 -30.70 9.85 24.47
C LYS A 100 -29.36 10.49 24.83
N GLU A 101 -29.19 10.87 26.08
CA GLU A 101 -27.97 11.46 26.63
C GLU A 101 -26.83 10.46 26.66
N ASP A 102 -27.08 9.20 27.07
CA ASP A 102 -26.09 8.14 27.09
C ASP A 102 -25.61 7.80 25.65
N LYS A 103 -26.57 7.68 24.73
CA LYS A 103 -26.23 7.48 23.28
C LYS A 103 -25.37 8.60 22.75
N GLN A 104 -25.68 9.87 23.07
CA GLN A 104 -24.88 11.01 22.61
C GLN A 104 -23.49 11.03 23.23
N ALA A 105 -23.34 10.71 24.52
CA ALA A 105 -22.07 10.62 25.20
C ALA A 105 -21.19 9.55 24.55
N PHE A 106 -21.77 8.39 24.23
CA PHE A 106 -21.09 7.28 23.55
C PHE A 106 -20.64 7.65 22.16
N TYR A 107 -21.50 8.28 21.36
CA TYR A 107 -21.14 8.76 20.02
C TYR A 107 -20.01 9.79 20.05
N ARG A 108 -19.92 10.64 21.08
CA ARG A 108 -18.79 11.58 21.22
C ARG A 108 -17.47 10.85 21.44
N VAL A 109 -17.46 9.81 22.28
CA VAL A 109 -16.26 9.01 22.54
C VAL A 109 -15.84 8.24 21.28
N MET A 110 -16.78 7.57 20.60
CA MET A 110 -16.53 6.80 19.38
C MET A 110 -16.05 7.68 18.22
N ASN A 111 -16.50 8.93 18.14
CA ASN A 111 -16.14 9.86 17.07
C ASN A 111 -14.82 10.63 17.32
N GLN A 112 -14.12 10.41 18.41
CA GLN A 112 -12.82 11.06 18.66
C GLN A 112 -11.76 10.66 17.63
N THR A 113 -11.85 9.43 17.10
CA THR A 113 -11.05 9.02 15.94
C THR A 113 -12.02 8.62 14.83
N LYS A 114 -12.15 9.46 13.82
CA LYS A 114 -13.07 9.18 12.72
C LYS A 114 -12.62 7.92 11.98
N ASN A 115 -13.53 6.95 11.80
CA ASN A 115 -13.26 5.75 11.02
C ASN A 115 -12.78 6.07 9.60
N THR A 116 -13.18 7.21 9.02
CA THR A 116 -12.67 7.72 7.76
C THR A 116 -11.17 8.02 7.78
N ASP A 117 -10.63 8.50 8.90
CA ASP A 117 -9.21 8.82 9.02
C ASP A 117 -8.40 7.53 9.22
N LYS A 118 -8.92 6.57 9.99
CA LYS A 118 -8.34 5.21 10.09
C LYS A 118 -8.32 4.52 8.73
N LEU A 119 -9.43 4.58 7.98
CA LEU A 119 -9.55 4.00 6.64
C LEU A 119 -8.50 4.60 5.68
N ARG A 120 -8.40 5.93 5.63
CA ARG A 120 -7.42 6.62 4.79
C ARG A 120 -5.99 6.26 5.17
N ALA A 121 -5.69 6.13 6.46
CA ALA A 121 -4.38 5.72 6.93
C ALA A 121 -4.04 4.29 6.47
N LEU A 122 -4.97 3.34 6.62
CA LEU A 122 -4.81 1.96 6.16
C LEU A 122 -4.62 1.87 4.64
N GLU A 123 -5.43 2.60 3.86
CA GLU A 123 -5.29 2.67 2.40
C GLU A 123 -3.93 3.25 1.99
N SER A 124 -3.47 4.29 2.68
CA SER A 124 -2.16 4.90 2.41
C SER A 124 -1.02 3.93 2.71
N ILE A 125 -1.08 3.21 3.83
CA ILE A 125 -0.09 2.19 4.20
C ILE A 125 -0.11 1.06 3.17
N ALA A 126 -1.29 0.51 2.84
CA ALA A 126 -1.44 -0.57 1.87
C ALA A 126 -0.87 -0.18 0.51
N LYS A 127 -1.13 1.05 0.03
CA LYS A 127 -0.59 1.58 -1.23
C LYS A 127 0.92 1.76 -1.17
N MET A 128 1.44 2.34 -0.10
CA MET A 128 2.88 2.57 0.07
C MET A 128 3.67 1.25 0.09
N MET A 129 3.10 0.22 0.72
CA MET A 129 3.70 -1.11 0.80
C MET A 129 3.44 -1.98 -0.44
N GLY A 130 2.59 -1.55 -1.38
CA GLY A 130 2.20 -2.33 -2.56
C GLY A 130 1.27 -3.50 -2.25
N LEU A 131 0.58 -3.50 -1.12
CA LEU A 131 -0.30 -4.61 -0.69
C LEU A 131 -1.61 -4.68 -1.47
N ASN A 132 -1.98 -3.61 -2.20
CA ASN A 132 -3.16 -3.54 -3.07
C ASN A 132 -2.88 -4.03 -4.49
N GLU A 133 -1.63 -4.28 -4.84
CA GLU A 133 -1.28 -4.80 -6.15
C GLU A 133 -1.68 -6.29 -6.22
N PRO A 134 -2.26 -6.75 -7.35
CA PRO A 134 -2.56 -8.16 -7.52
C PRO A 134 -1.27 -8.97 -7.45
N GLU A 135 -1.29 -10.10 -6.75
CA GLU A 135 -0.19 -11.04 -6.79
C GLU A 135 -0.03 -11.54 -8.22
N VAL A 136 1.14 -11.32 -8.81
CA VAL A 136 1.49 -11.94 -10.08
C VAL A 136 1.76 -13.40 -9.80
N VAL A 137 0.71 -14.22 -9.87
CA VAL A 137 0.86 -15.68 -9.85
C VAL A 137 1.35 -16.06 -11.23
N GLU A 138 2.63 -16.39 -11.35
CA GLU A 138 3.15 -17.02 -12.57
C GLU A 138 2.48 -18.39 -12.72
N HIS A 139 1.42 -18.44 -13.50
CA HIS A 139 0.84 -19.69 -13.93
C HIS A 139 1.77 -20.33 -14.97
N ASN A 140 2.69 -21.17 -14.53
CA ASN A 140 3.42 -22.08 -15.41
C ASN A 140 2.43 -23.10 -15.97
N HIS A 141 1.69 -22.71 -17.00
CA HIS A 141 0.88 -23.62 -17.79
C HIS A 141 1.81 -24.56 -18.60
N THR A 142 2.18 -25.68 -18.02
CA THR A 142 2.68 -26.82 -18.79
C THR A 142 1.51 -27.35 -19.62
N VAL A 143 1.41 -26.91 -20.86
CA VAL A 143 0.46 -27.47 -21.83
C VAL A 143 0.90 -28.90 -22.12
N LYS A 144 0.22 -29.88 -21.48
CA LYS A 144 0.34 -31.27 -21.87
C LYS A 144 -0.32 -31.43 -23.23
N THR A 145 0.45 -31.43 -24.31
CA THR A 145 -0.03 -31.81 -25.64
C THR A 145 -0.35 -33.30 -25.65
N TYR A 146 -1.62 -33.65 -25.61
CA TYR A 146 -2.08 -35.02 -25.87
C TYR A 146 -2.00 -35.24 -27.40
N LYS A 147 -1.09 -36.12 -27.84
CA LYS A 147 -1.13 -36.62 -29.21
C LYS A 147 -2.31 -37.54 -29.31
N THR A 148 -3.41 -37.13 -29.92
CA THR A 148 -4.51 -38.02 -30.34
C THR A 148 -4.04 -38.71 -31.61
N ASN A 149 -3.66 -39.98 -31.47
CA ASN A 149 -3.50 -40.89 -32.60
C ASN A 149 -4.92 -41.31 -33.06
N TRP A 150 -5.41 -40.69 -34.10
CA TRP A 150 -6.49 -41.23 -34.89
C TRP A 150 -5.86 -42.08 -35.99
N GLY A 151 -5.91 -43.43 -35.83
CA GLY A 151 -5.58 -44.37 -36.86
C GLY A 151 -6.63 -44.43 -37.99
#